data_ad34d0bc2ede086bb596ff4ab0cb294c
#
_entry.id   ad34d0bc2ede086bb596ff4ab0cb294c
#
_cell.length_a   1.000
_cell.length_b   1.000
_cell.length_c   1.000
_cell.angle_alpha   90.00
_cell.angle_beta   90.00
_cell.angle_gamma   90.00
#
_symmetry.space_group_name_H-M   'P 1'
#
loop_
_entity.id
_entity.type
_entity.pdbx_description
1 polymer ?
#
loop_
_entity_poly.entity_id
_entity_poly.type
_entity_poly.pdbx_seq_one_letter_code
_entity_poly.pdbx_strand_id
1 'polypeptide(L)'
;MSREISFIAALDFEDRPAAEVRDSLLEAGYDSVEWTMAHVDELLAPASALACQQDLVTGGESAVEATFRAIDAAAEAGIGVVNVLTGPNLWEEGAVDRDDEEAWAAALGGLERISERGGQAGVEIGLEPCWGTLAHDAATAQRVLDAVDVQVTFDPSHFVMTGDPIPELIERWGERIVHFHLKDAFGRPGMDGEDFIFCMLGEGKVPWPETLAALDRIGYQGPMSVEFEAYRYYEQVLGGDPIAAARLARGQVAALLGEPS
;
A
#
# COMPACT_ATOMS: atom_id res chain seq x y z
N MET A 1 -17.19 13.07 -9.00
CA MET A 1 -17.68 11.73 -8.56
C MET A 1 -16.95 11.43 -7.27
N SER A 2 -17.59 10.82 -6.28
CA SER A 2 -16.88 10.37 -5.08
C SER A 2 -15.92 9.25 -5.44
N ARG A 3 -14.70 9.30 -4.91
CA ARG A 3 -13.74 8.20 -5.04
C ARG A 3 -14.16 7.05 -4.13
N GLU A 4 -13.85 5.83 -4.52
CA GLU A 4 -14.01 4.66 -3.66
C GLU A 4 -13.00 4.74 -2.50
N ILE A 5 -13.47 4.62 -1.26
CA ILE A 5 -12.64 4.64 -0.07
C ILE A 5 -12.64 3.27 0.57
N SER A 6 -11.47 2.68 0.69
CA SER A 6 -11.25 1.39 1.35
C SER A 6 -10.40 1.53 2.61
N PHE A 7 -10.27 0.44 3.33
CA PHE A 7 -9.40 0.31 4.50
C PHE A 7 -8.63 -1.02 4.40
N ILE A 8 -7.33 -0.98 4.67
CA ILE A 8 -6.52 -2.19 4.69
C ILE A 8 -6.82 -3.00 5.96
N ALA A 9 -7.17 -4.27 5.77
CA ALA A 9 -7.53 -5.19 6.84
C ALA A 9 -6.30 -5.74 7.57
N ALA A 10 -5.42 -4.82 7.99
CA ALA A 10 -4.25 -5.06 8.83
C ALA A 10 -4.59 -4.88 10.33
N LEU A 11 -3.59 -4.76 11.18
CA LEU A 11 -3.73 -4.68 12.62
C LEU A 11 -4.46 -5.95 13.16
N ASP A 12 -5.20 -5.79 14.26
CA ASP A 12 -5.97 -6.90 14.86
C ASP A 12 -7.20 -7.33 14.03
N PHE A 13 -7.36 -6.83 12.79
CA PHE A 13 -8.30 -7.39 11.82
C PHE A 13 -7.81 -8.73 11.26
N GLU A 14 -6.50 -8.96 11.17
CA GLU A 14 -5.92 -10.18 10.60
C GLU A 14 -6.30 -11.45 11.35
N ASP A 15 -6.63 -11.33 12.63
CA ASP A 15 -7.04 -12.44 13.49
C ASP A 15 -8.58 -12.66 13.50
N ARG A 16 -9.35 -11.90 12.70
CA ARG A 16 -10.83 -11.96 12.67
C ARG A 16 -11.33 -12.64 11.40
N PRO A 17 -12.51 -13.28 11.44
CA PRO A 17 -13.13 -13.81 10.23
C PRO A 17 -13.40 -12.71 9.19
N ALA A 18 -13.10 -12.98 7.92
CA ALA A 18 -13.24 -12.00 6.83
C ALA A 18 -14.64 -11.36 6.76
N ALA A 19 -15.70 -12.12 7.03
CA ALA A 19 -17.06 -11.58 7.04
C ALA A 19 -17.28 -10.53 8.13
N GLU A 20 -16.71 -10.72 9.33
CA GLU A 20 -16.78 -9.75 10.43
C GLU A 20 -15.99 -8.48 10.08
N VAL A 21 -14.79 -8.63 9.50
CA VAL A 21 -13.95 -7.51 9.08
C VAL A 21 -14.67 -6.67 8.04
N ARG A 22 -15.14 -7.29 6.95
CA ARG A 22 -15.87 -6.61 5.88
C ARG A 22 -17.08 -5.86 6.43
N ASP A 23 -17.93 -6.52 7.19
CA ASP A 23 -19.18 -5.95 7.69
C ASP A 23 -18.91 -4.77 8.63
N SER A 24 -17.87 -4.87 9.48
CA SER A 24 -17.44 -3.79 10.37
C SER A 24 -16.90 -2.57 9.62
N LEU A 25 -16.12 -2.78 8.55
CA LEU A 25 -15.59 -1.70 7.73
C LEU A 25 -16.67 -1.00 6.90
N LEU A 26 -17.60 -1.75 6.31
CA LEU A 26 -18.77 -1.19 5.63
C LEU A 26 -19.66 -0.39 6.60
N GLU A 27 -19.88 -0.88 7.84
CA GLU A 27 -20.59 -0.15 8.88
C GLU A 27 -19.85 1.14 9.31
N ALA A 28 -18.52 1.12 9.29
CA ALA A 28 -17.70 2.30 9.55
C ALA A 28 -17.74 3.33 8.42
N GLY A 29 -18.36 3.03 7.27
CA GLY A 29 -18.56 3.94 6.15
C GLY A 29 -17.50 3.83 5.04
N TYR A 30 -16.79 2.72 4.96
CA TYR A 30 -15.93 2.40 3.82
C TYR A 30 -16.74 1.74 2.70
N ASP A 31 -16.30 1.91 1.45
CA ASP A 31 -16.96 1.35 0.27
C ASP A 31 -16.50 -0.08 0.02
N SER A 32 -15.26 -0.41 0.40
CA SER A 32 -14.64 -1.72 0.18
C SER A 32 -13.52 -2.00 1.19
N VAL A 33 -12.94 -3.19 1.08
CA VAL A 33 -11.81 -3.64 1.89
C VAL A 33 -10.57 -3.83 1.02
N GLU A 34 -9.43 -3.38 1.46
CA GLU A 34 -8.16 -3.89 0.98
C GLU A 34 -7.75 -5.04 1.88
N TRP A 35 -7.69 -6.24 1.32
CA TRP A 35 -7.34 -7.44 2.07
C TRP A 35 -5.84 -7.59 2.24
N THR A 36 -5.40 -8.34 3.26
CA THR A 36 -4.02 -8.79 3.45
C THR A 36 -3.90 -10.30 3.23
N MET A 37 -2.68 -10.81 3.22
CA MET A 37 -2.41 -12.25 3.11
C MET A 37 -3.02 -13.09 4.24
N ALA A 38 -3.35 -12.48 5.38
CA ALA A 38 -4.04 -13.17 6.47
C ALA A 38 -5.40 -13.72 6.04
N HIS A 39 -6.07 -13.06 5.09
CA HIS A 39 -7.40 -13.46 4.59
C HIS A 39 -7.38 -14.07 3.19
N VAL A 40 -6.21 -14.43 2.65
CA VAL A 40 -6.08 -14.87 1.25
C VAL A 40 -6.98 -16.05 0.86
N ASP A 41 -7.37 -16.88 1.82
CA ASP A 41 -8.28 -18.02 1.61
C ASP A 41 -9.77 -17.67 1.79
N GLU A 42 -10.09 -16.43 2.21
CA GLU A 42 -11.45 -16.00 2.59
C GLU A 42 -11.81 -14.63 1.99
N LEU A 43 -11.22 -14.25 0.87
CA LEU A 43 -11.46 -12.93 0.25
C LEU A 43 -12.93 -12.70 -0.06
N LEU A 44 -13.48 -11.57 0.35
CA LEU A 44 -14.88 -11.21 0.18
C LEU A 44 -15.03 -9.84 -0.50
N ALA A 45 -15.99 -9.74 -1.39
CA ALA A 45 -16.40 -8.47 -2.00
C ALA A 45 -17.32 -7.66 -1.04
N PRO A 46 -17.36 -6.30 -1.16
CA PRO A 46 -16.55 -5.49 -2.05
C PRO A 46 -15.10 -5.37 -1.60
N ALA A 47 -14.16 -5.41 -2.52
CA ALA A 47 -12.73 -5.33 -2.23
C ALA A 47 -12.00 -4.47 -3.27
N SER A 48 -11.07 -3.63 -2.82
CA SER A 48 -10.29 -2.73 -3.68
C SER A 48 -8.98 -3.34 -4.16
N ALA A 49 -8.27 -4.05 -3.30
CA ALA A 49 -6.99 -4.68 -3.59
C ALA A 49 -6.71 -5.83 -2.61
N LEU A 50 -5.63 -6.57 -2.88
CA LEU A 50 -5.01 -7.52 -1.96
C LEU A 50 -3.55 -7.12 -1.74
N ALA A 51 -3.18 -6.75 -0.52
CA ALA A 51 -1.81 -6.48 -0.12
C ALA A 51 -1.05 -7.80 0.09
N CYS A 52 -0.02 -8.02 -0.73
CA CYS A 52 0.86 -9.19 -0.70
C CYS A 52 2.31 -8.75 -0.55
N GLN A 53 2.68 -8.30 0.62
CA GLN A 53 3.96 -7.68 0.94
C GLN A 53 5.02 -8.76 1.25
N GLN A 54 5.47 -9.46 0.22
CA GLN A 54 6.50 -10.50 0.32
C GLN A 54 7.90 -9.92 0.08
N ASP A 55 8.89 -10.44 0.79
CA ASP A 55 10.29 -10.15 0.55
C ASP A 55 10.81 -10.97 -0.64
N LEU A 56 10.93 -10.33 -1.80
CA LEU A 56 11.39 -10.98 -3.03
C LEU A 56 12.91 -11.15 -3.08
N VAL A 57 13.65 -10.53 -2.16
CA VAL A 57 15.11 -10.62 -2.10
C VAL A 57 15.53 -11.85 -1.31
N THR A 58 15.11 -11.96 -0.05
CA THR A 58 15.56 -13.05 0.83
C THR A 58 14.58 -14.22 0.86
N GLY A 59 13.30 -14.00 0.56
CA GLY A 59 12.26 -15.03 0.50
C GLY A 59 12.33 -15.93 -0.72
N GLY A 60 13.01 -15.50 -1.78
CA GLY A 60 13.28 -16.30 -2.98
C GLY A 60 12.04 -16.91 -3.60
N GLU A 61 12.11 -18.19 -3.98
CA GLU A 61 10.98 -18.91 -4.63
C GLU A 61 9.71 -18.95 -3.77
N SER A 62 9.86 -19.06 -2.45
CA SER A 62 8.71 -19.09 -1.53
C SER A 62 7.89 -17.80 -1.57
N ALA A 63 8.56 -16.63 -1.67
CA ALA A 63 7.90 -15.34 -1.79
C ALA A 63 7.15 -15.21 -3.12
N VAL A 64 7.76 -15.67 -4.22
CA VAL A 64 7.11 -15.67 -5.54
C VAL A 64 5.90 -16.59 -5.57
N GLU A 65 5.99 -17.80 -5.01
CA GLU A 65 4.87 -18.73 -4.92
C GLU A 65 3.73 -18.19 -4.04
N ALA A 66 4.05 -17.53 -2.92
CA ALA A 66 3.05 -16.88 -2.08
C ALA A 66 2.31 -15.76 -2.85
N THR A 67 3.06 -15.00 -3.65
CA THR A 67 2.46 -13.95 -4.50
C THR A 67 1.61 -14.55 -5.63
N PHE A 68 2.01 -15.67 -6.24
CA PHE A 68 1.17 -16.38 -7.21
C PHE A 68 -0.16 -16.83 -6.60
N ARG A 69 -0.12 -17.36 -5.36
CA ARG A 69 -1.34 -17.72 -4.63
C ARG A 69 -2.23 -16.50 -4.41
N ALA A 70 -1.65 -15.34 -4.04
CA ALA A 70 -2.39 -14.10 -3.88
C ALA A 70 -3.07 -13.65 -5.19
N ILE A 71 -2.35 -13.72 -6.31
CA ILE A 71 -2.89 -13.38 -7.64
C ILE A 71 -4.07 -14.29 -8.01
N ASP A 72 -3.92 -15.59 -7.80
CA ASP A 72 -4.97 -16.57 -8.12
C ASP A 72 -6.22 -16.34 -7.26
N ALA A 73 -6.03 -16.13 -5.95
CA ALA A 73 -7.12 -15.82 -5.03
C ALA A 73 -7.81 -14.47 -5.36
N ALA A 74 -7.03 -13.45 -5.72
CA ALA A 74 -7.56 -12.15 -6.14
C ALA A 74 -8.41 -12.30 -7.41
N ALA A 75 -7.92 -13.02 -8.43
CA ALA A 75 -8.65 -13.29 -9.66
C ALA A 75 -9.97 -14.03 -9.39
N GLU A 76 -9.96 -15.06 -8.55
CA GLU A 76 -11.16 -15.81 -8.16
C GLU A 76 -12.18 -14.94 -7.42
N ALA A 77 -11.70 -14.03 -6.57
CA ALA A 77 -12.56 -13.10 -5.81
C ALA A 77 -13.01 -11.87 -6.63
N GLY A 78 -12.49 -11.69 -7.85
CA GLY A 78 -12.78 -10.52 -8.70
C GLY A 78 -12.06 -9.24 -8.24
N ILE A 79 -10.95 -9.37 -7.52
CA ILE A 79 -10.07 -8.26 -7.11
C ILE A 79 -9.09 -7.97 -8.24
N GLY A 80 -9.07 -6.74 -8.71
CA GLY A 80 -8.29 -6.34 -9.89
C GLY A 80 -6.84 -5.97 -9.61
N VAL A 81 -6.42 -5.79 -8.36
CA VAL A 81 -5.08 -5.31 -7.98
C VAL A 81 -4.48 -6.17 -6.87
N VAL A 82 -3.24 -6.60 -7.07
CA VAL A 82 -2.39 -7.15 -5.99
C VAL A 82 -1.23 -6.20 -5.75
N ASN A 83 -1.14 -5.69 -4.53
CA ASN A 83 -0.06 -4.80 -4.08
C ASN A 83 1.16 -5.61 -3.65
N VAL A 84 2.36 -5.25 -4.14
CA VAL A 84 3.62 -5.95 -3.86
C VAL A 84 4.74 -5.00 -3.49
N LEU A 85 5.72 -5.50 -2.74
CA LEU A 85 6.98 -4.82 -2.42
C LEU A 85 8.15 -5.51 -3.12
N THR A 86 9.31 -4.84 -3.16
CA THR A 86 10.56 -5.50 -3.56
C THR A 86 11.20 -6.28 -2.40
N GLY A 87 10.98 -5.85 -1.14
CA GLY A 87 11.80 -6.30 -0.01
C GLY A 87 13.28 -5.84 -0.11
N PRO A 88 14.15 -6.28 0.79
CA PRO A 88 13.77 -6.64 2.14
C PRO A 88 13.46 -5.37 2.95
N ASN A 89 12.74 -5.52 4.06
CA ASN A 89 12.46 -4.40 4.94
C ASN A 89 13.68 -4.12 5.85
N LEU A 90 14.09 -2.85 6.00
CA LEU A 90 15.22 -2.47 6.84
C LEU A 90 15.03 -2.78 8.33
N TRP A 91 13.79 -2.99 8.76
CA TRP A 91 13.48 -3.34 10.15
C TRP A 91 13.64 -4.82 10.46
N GLU A 92 13.86 -5.66 9.44
CA GLU A 92 14.03 -7.09 9.59
C GLU A 92 15.50 -7.47 9.71
N GLU A 93 15.81 -8.49 10.51
CA GLU A 93 17.15 -9.06 10.57
C GLU A 93 17.51 -9.64 9.20
N GLY A 94 18.63 -9.20 8.66
CA GLY A 94 19.13 -9.65 7.35
C GLY A 94 18.80 -8.72 6.18
N ALA A 95 18.36 -7.50 6.46
CA ALA A 95 18.25 -6.48 5.42
C ALA A 95 19.57 -6.36 4.64
N VAL A 96 19.46 -6.41 3.30
CA VAL A 96 20.61 -6.32 2.41
C VAL A 96 20.97 -4.87 2.12
N ASP A 97 22.21 -4.65 1.65
CA ASP A 97 22.62 -3.36 1.13
C ASP A 97 21.77 -2.98 -0.09
N ARG A 98 21.26 -1.75 -0.12
CA ARG A 98 20.46 -1.22 -1.23
C ARG A 98 21.22 -1.11 -2.55
N ASP A 99 22.55 -1.12 -2.50
CA ASP A 99 23.43 -1.12 -3.67
C ASP A 99 23.80 -2.54 -4.14
N ASP A 100 23.27 -3.59 -3.48
CA ASP A 100 23.54 -4.99 -3.83
C ASP A 100 22.84 -5.39 -5.13
N GLU A 101 23.61 -5.54 -6.20
CA GLU A 101 23.08 -5.93 -7.51
C GLU A 101 22.54 -7.37 -7.55
N GLU A 102 22.96 -8.26 -6.66
CA GLU A 102 22.38 -9.61 -6.56
C GLU A 102 20.97 -9.54 -5.94
N ALA A 103 20.79 -8.69 -4.93
CA ALA A 103 19.48 -8.40 -4.35
C ALA A 103 18.53 -7.78 -5.39
N TRP A 104 19.02 -6.81 -6.17
CA TRP A 104 18.25 -6.23 -7.27
C TRP A 104 17.86 -7.25 -8.34
N ALA A 105 18.80 -8.13 -8.73
CA ALA A 105 18.52 -9.18 -9.71
C ALA A 105 17.46 -10.16 -9.20
N ALA A 106 17.50 -10.52 -7.91
CA ALA A 106 16.49 -11.38 -7.29
C ALA A 106 15.11 -10.71 -7.30
N ALA A 107 15.00 -9.46 -6.83
CA ALA A 107 13.75 -8.71 -6.79
C ALA A 107 13.15 -8.51 -8.19
N LEU A 108 13.94 -8.06 -9.16
CA LEU A 108 13.47 -7.84 -10.54
C LEU A 108 13.03 -9.15 -11.21
N GLY A 109 13.81 -10.23 -11.05
CA GLY A 109 13.45 -11.53 -11.58
C GLY A 109 12.18 -12.13 -10.95
N GLY A 110 11.95 -11.88 -9.65
CA GLY A 110 10.72 -12.22 -8.96
C GLY A 110 9.54 -11.42 -9.52
N LEU A 111 9.68 -10.09 -9.62
CA LEU A 111 8.65 -9.19 -10.13
C LEU A 111 8.28 -9.47 -11.59
N GLU A 112 9.24 -9.83 -12.45
CA GLU A 112 8.95 -10.20 -13.83
C GLU A 112 8.00 -11.40 -13.91
N ARG A 113 8.28 -12.45 -13.15
CA ARG A 113 7.43 -13.65 -13.05
C ARG A 113 6.06 -13.34 -12.46
N ILE A 114 6.00 -12.47 -11.45
CA ILE A 114 4.77 -12.00 -10.81
C ILE A 114 3.92 -11.19 -11.80
N SER A 115 4.54 -10.28 -12.54
CA SER A 115 3.87 -9.50 -13.58
C SER A 115 3.29 -10.39 -14.67
N GLU A 116 4.07 -11.37 -15.17
CA GLU A 116 3.57 -12.34 -16.15
C GLU A 116 2.36 -13.14 -15.62
N ARG A 117 2.41 -13.57 -14.35
CA ARG A 117 1.29 -14.28 -13.71
C ARG A 117 0.06 -13.38 -13.57
N GLY A 118 0.24 -12.13 -13.16
CA GLY A 118 -0.83 -11.13 -13.08
C GLY A 118 -1.52 -10.93 -14.42
N GLY A 119 -0.74 -10.73 -15.49
CA GLY A 119 -1.25 -10.57 -16.85
C GLY A 119 -2.04 -11.79 -17.33
N GLN A 120 -1.62 -13.01 -17.00
CA GLN A 120 -2.35 -14.24 -17.32
C GLN A 120 -3.67 -14.36 -16.55
N ALA A 121 -3.72 -13.86 -15.32
CA ALA A 121 -4.89 -13.91 -14.45
C ALA A 121 -5.84 -12.71 -14.65
N GLY A 122 -5.42 -11.66 -15.38
CA GLY A 122 -6.16 -10.41 -15.52
C GLY A 122 -6.15 -9.56 -14.24
N VAL A 123 -5.07 -9.66 -13.45
CA VAL A 123 -4.84 -8.92 -12.22
C VAL A 123 -3.66 -7.98 -12.42
N GLU A 124 -3.82 -6.72 -12.09
CA GLU A 124 -2.75 -5.73 -12.13
C GLU A 124 -1.83 -5.89 -10.91
N ILE A 125 -0.53 -5.82 -11.14
CA ILE A 125 0.47 -5.87 -10.08
C ILE A 125 0.90 -4.44 -9.76
N GLY A 126 0.49 -3.94 -8.60
CA GLY A 126 0.88 -2.63 -8.08
C GLY A 126 2.15 -2.72 -7.24
N LEU A 127 3.27 -2.22 -7.76
CA LEU A 127 4.47 -2.03 -6.94
C LEU A 127 4.22 -0.86 -5.99
N GLU A 128 4.41 -1.07 -4.71
CA GLU A 128 4.47 -0.01 -3.70
C GLU A 128 5.92 0.34 -3.41
N PRO A 129 6.40 1.52 -3.82
CA PRO A 129 7.68 2.03 -3.36
C PRO A 129 7.62 2.30 -1.86
N CYS A 130 8.28 1.46 -1.09
CA CYS A 130 8.20 1.48 0.36
C CYS A 130 9.55 1.87 0.97
N TRP A 131 9.59 2.94 1.75
CA TRP A 131 10.79 3.32 2.48
C TRP A 131 11.27 2.15 3.33
N GLY A 132 12.52 1.77 3.21
CA GLY A 132 13.06 0.58 3.88
C GLY A 132 13.31 -0.60 2.95
N THR A 133 12.72 -0.63 1.75
CA THR A 133 12.95 -1.68 0.75
C THR A 133 13.96 -1.25 -0.33
N LEU A 134 14.24 -2.10 -1.33
CA LEU A 134 15.07 -1.71 -2.47
C LEU A 134 14.43 -0.58 -3.27
N ALA A 135 13.16 -0.70 -3.63
CA ALA A 135 12.40 0.35 -4.30
C ALA A 135 11.81 1.31 -3.27
N HIS A 136 12.62 2.23 -2.73
CA HIS A 136 12.25 3.08 -1.59
C HIS A 136 12.03 4.56 -1.92
N ASP A 137 12.49 5.01 -3.08
CA ASP A 137 12.41 6.40 -3.55
C ASP A 137 12.00 6.47 -5.03
N ALA A 138 11.87 7.68 -5.55
CA ALA A 138 11.47 7.89 -6.93
C ALA A 138 12.44 7.28 -7.96
N ALA A 139 13.74 7.30 -7.69
CA ALA A 139 14.75 6.79 -8.62
C ALA A 139 14.77 5.26 -8.65
N THR A 140 14.73 4.63 -7.49
CA THR A 140 14.72 3.18 -7.36
C THR A 140 13.38 2.56 -7.79
N ALA A 141 12.25 3.22 -7.51
CA ALA A 141 10.96 2.85 -8.07
C ALA A 141 10.98 2.91 -9.61
N GLN A 142 11.53 3.99 -10.19
CA GLN A 142 11.65 4.12 -11.64
C GLN A 142 12.53 3.02 -12.24
N ARG A 143 13.61 2.58 -11.53
CA ARG A 143 14.43 1.43 -11.96
C ARG A 143 13.58 0.17 -12.16
N VAL A 144 12.64 -0.10 -11.24
CA VAL A 144 11.73 -1.25 -11.39
C VAL A 144 10.78 -1.02 -12.57
N LEU A 145 10.14 0.16 -12.66
CA LEU A 145 9.17 0.47 -13.71
C LEU A 145 9.75 0.47 -15.12
N ASP A 146 11.07 0.70 -15.24
CA ASP A 146 11.80 0.63 -16.52
C ASP A 146 12.16 -0.82 -16.88
N ALA A 147 12.31 -1.69 -15.90
CA ALA A 147 12.74 -3.06 -16.08
C ALA A 147 11.59 -4.07 -16.19
N VAL A 148 10.48 -3.83 -15.48
CA VAL A 148 9.34 -4.76 -15.35
C VAL A 148 8.04 -4.04 -15.66
N ASP A 149 7.13 -4.72 -16.33
CA ASP A 149 5.79 -4.20 -16.63
C ASP A 149 4.87 -4.38 -15.40
N VAL A 150 5.02 -3.48 -14.43
CA VAL A 150 4.16 -3.39 -13.24
C VAL A 150 3.53 -2.01 -13.15
N GLN A 151 2.43 -1.93 -12.44
CA GLN A 151 1.74 -0.70 -12.09
C GLN A 151 2.27 -0.14 -10.77
N VAL A 152 1.65 0.91 -10.24
CA VAL A 152 2.05 1.55 -8.99
C VAL A 152 0.89 1.54 -7.99
N THR A 153 1.13 1.02 -6.81
CA THR A 153 0.40 1.37 -5.61
C THR A 153 1.12 2.56 -4.98
N PHE A 154 0.48 3.71 -4.95
CA PHE A 154 1.12 4.95 -4.53
C PHE A 154 0.82 5.25 -3.07
N ASP A 155 1.84 5.15 -2.21
CA ASP A 155 1.78 5.61 -0.82
C ASP A 155 2.63 6.88 -0.65
N PRO A 156 1.98 8.04 -0.41
CA PRO A 156 2.70 9.31 -0.29
C PRO A 156 3.56 9.39 0.97
N SER A 157 3.26 8.64 2.03
CA SER A 157 3.96 8.71 3.30
C SER A 157 5.44 8.30 3.19
N HIS A 158 5.73 7.33 2.34
CA HIS A 158 7.10 6.86 2.11
C HIS A 158 7.97 7.94 1.44
N PHE A 159 7.40 8.77 0.58
CA PHE A 159 8.10 9.87 -0.08
C PHE A 159 8.36 11.07 0.82
N VAL A 160 7.65 11.21 1.94
CA VAL A 160 8.01 12.15 3.01
C VAL A 160 9.40 11.83 3.56
N MET A 161 9.75 10.55 3.68
CA MET A 161 11.02 10.08 4.23
C MET A 161 12.21 10.31 3.28
N THR A 162 11.97 10.21 1.98
CA THR A 162 13.00 10.41 0.95
C THR A 162 13.08 11.86 0.49
N GLY A 163 12.00 12.63 0.71
CA GLY A 163 11.91 14.03 0.27
C GLY A 163 11.58 14.20 -1.20
N ASP A 164 11.10 13.15 -1.84
CA ASP A 164 10.66 13.20 -3.21
C ASP A 164 9.41 14.09 -3.37
N PRO A 165 9.25 14.79 -4.49
CA PRO A 165 8.14 15.69 -4.72
C PRO A 165 6.86 14.92 -5.07
N ILE A 166 6.03 14.61 -4.05
CA ILE A 166 4.83 13.76 -4.15
C ILE A 166 3.91 14.17 -5.31
N PRO A 167 3.49 15.44 -5.47
CA PRO A 167 2.58 15.82 -6.57
C PRO A 167 3.18 15.57 -7.96
N GLU A 168 4.47 15.85 -8.12
CA GLU A 168 5.18 15.66 -9.40
C GLU A 168 5.36 14.17 -9.73
N LEU A 169 5.52 13.31 -8.71
CA LEU A 169 5.56 11.85 -8.91
C LEU A 169 4.20 11.31 -9.35
N ILE A 170 3.11 11.79 -8.77
CA ILE A 170 1.75 11.44 -9.19
C ILE A 170 1.56 11.80 -10.68
N GLU A 171 1.95 12.99 -11.08
CA GLU A 171 1.85 13.41 -12.48
C GLU A 171 2.77 12.59 -13.40
N ARG A 172 3.98 12.23 -12.94
CA ARG A 172 4.95 11.45 -13.71
C ARG A 172 4.46 10.03 -13.98
N TRP A 173 3.95 9.35 -12.93
CA TRP A 173 3.51 7.98 -13.07
C TRP A 173 2.08 7.85 -13.58
N GLY A 174 1.25 8.89 -13.40
CA GLY A 174 -0.02 9.09 -14.10
C GLY A 174 -0.90 7.84 -14.13
N GLU A 175 -1.15 7.34 -15.34
CA GLU A 175 -2.01 6.18 -15.57
C GLU A 175 -1.47 4.85 -15.00
N ARG A 176 -0.20 4.81 -14.60
CA ARG A 176 0.36 3.64 -13.91
C ARG A 176 -0.10 3.51 -12.46
N ILE A 177 -0.67 4.57 -11.86
CA ILE A 177 -1.19 4.50 -10.49
C ILE A 177 -2.54 3.79 -10.52
N VAL A 178 -2.58 2.54 -10.04
CA VAL A 178 -3.79 1.70 -10.00
C VAL A 178 -4.41 1.62 -8.63
N HIS A 179 -3.64 1.89 -7.59
CA HIS A 179 -4.09 1.93 -6.20
C HIS A 179 -3.39 3.06 -5.44
N PHE A 180 -4.03 3.58 -4.41
CA PHE A 180 -3.50 4.71 -3.65
C PHE A 180 -3.72 4.51 -2.15
N HIS A 181 -2.67 4.66 -1.34
CA HIS A 181 -2.79 4.61 0.11
C HIS A 181 -2.99 6.00 0.72
N LEU A 182 -3.93 6.07 1.64
CA LEU A 182 -4.15 7.22 2.51
C LEU A 182 -3.40 6.96 3.82
N LYS A 183 -2.15 7.37 3.84
CA LYS A 183 -1.25 7.29 4.99
C LYS A 183 -0.41 8.55 5.10
N ASP A 184 -0.09 8.97 6.30
CA ASP A 184 0.69 10.17 6.56
C ASP A 184 1.87 9.88 7.49
N ALA A 185 2.91 10.70 7.39
CA ALA A 185 4.13 10.50 8.15
C ALA A 185 4.76 11.82 8.61
N PHE A 186 5.35 11.79 9.77
CA PHE A 186 6.39 12.73 10.17
C PHE A 186 7.74 12.17 9.77
N GLY A 187 8.56 12.99 9.10
CA GLY A 187 9.89 12.58 8.69
C GLY A 187 10.60 13.70 7.96
N ARG A 188 11.80 13.42 7.53
CA ARG A 188 12.62 14.26 6.65
C ARG A 188 13.67 13.41 5.96
N PRO A 189 14.18 13.82 4.81
CA PRO A 189 15.22 13.10 4.11
C PRO A 189 16.42 12.80 5.00
N GLY A 190 16.93 11.59 4.93
CA GLY A 190 18.10 11.14 5.69
C GLY A 190 17.86 10.86 7.17
N MET A 191 16.59 10.75 7.60
CA MET A 191 16.29 10.24 8.93
C MET A 191 16.49 8.73 8.99
N ASP A 192 16.94 8.25 10.14
CA ASP A 192 16.97 6.82 10.45
C ASP A 192 15.54 6.33 10.76
N GLY A 193 15.31 5.01 10.61
CA GLY A 193 14.01 4.40 10.88
C GLY A 193 13.44 4.61 12.27
N GLU A 194 14.29 4.91 13.26
CA GLU A 194 13.84 5.21 14.61
C GLU A 194 13.24 6.63 14.76
N ASP A 195 13.55 7.52 13.83
CA ASP A 195 13.18 8.93 13.91
C ASP A 195 11.92 9.29 13.10
N PHE A 196 11.43 8.38 12.22
CA PHE A 196 10.20 8.61 11.52
C PHE A 196 9.00 8.02 12.28
N ILE A 197 7.84 8.59 12.08
CA ILE A 197 6.60 8.15 12.71
C ILE A 197 5.49 8.22 11.67
N PHE A 198 4.82 7.11 11.41
CA PHE A 198 3.50 7.15 10.78
C PHE A 198 2.50 7.74 11.78
N CYS A 199 1.68 8.63 11.29
CA CYS A 199 0.78 9.44 12.12
C CYS A 199 -0.65 9.43 11.56
N MET A 200 -1.51 10.13 12.24
CA MET A 200 -2.88 10.26 11.79
C MET A 200 -2.96 11.09 10.51
N LEU A 201 -3.91 10.77 9.64
CA LEU A 201 -4.13 11.50 8.39
C LEU A 201 -4.31 13.00 8.62
N GLY A 202 -3.51 13.80 7.92
CA GLY A 202 -3.51 15.25 8.02
C GLY A 202 -2.65 15.83 9.15
N GLU A 203 -2.01 15.00 9.97
CA GLU A 203 -1.08 15.45 11.01
C GLU A 203 0.37 15.45 10.54
N GLY A 204 0.70 14.74 9.47
CA GLY A 204 2.03 14.56 8.95
C GLY A 204 2.48 15.63 7.97
N LYS A 205 3.34 15.23 7.05
CA LYS A 205 3.96 16.13 6.05
C LYS A 205 3.55 15.83 4.62
N VAL A 206 2.63 14.91 4.39
CA VAL A 206 2.05 14.74 3.06
C VAL A 206 1.32 16.02 2.69
N PRO A 207 1.65 16.68 1.56
CA PRO A 207 0.98 17.90 1.13
C PRO A 207 -0.39 17.58 0.51
N TRP A 208 -1.36 17.21 1.34
CA TRP A 208 -2.65 16.65 0.91
C TRP A 208 -3.40 17.50 -0.11
N PRO A 209 -3.51 18.83 0.03
CA PRO A 209 -4.21 19.65 -0.98
C PRO A 209 -3.58 19.51 -2.37
N GLU A 210 -2.25 19.55 -2.46
CA GLU A 210 -1.49 19.44 -3.71
C GLU A 210 -1.51 18.00 -4.24
N THR A 211 -1.46 17.02 -3.36
CA THR A 211 -1.55 15.59 -3.66
C THR A 211 -2.90 15.25 -4.30
N LEU A 212 -4.01 15.67 -3.67
CA LEU A 212 -5.36 15.45 -4.20
C LEU A 212 -5.57 16.19 -5.53
N ALA A 213 -5.03 17.43 -5.65
CA ALA A 213 -5.08 18.16 -6.90
C ALA A 213 -4.27 17.48 -8.02
N ALA A 214 -3.15 16.81 -7.70
CA ALA A 214 -2.38 16.03 -8.68
C ALA A 214 -3.17 14.81 -9.14
N LEU A 215 -3.81 14.07 -8.24
CA LEU A 215 -4.71 12.96 -8.58
C LEU A 215 -5.88 13.40 -9.47
N ASP A 216 -6.45 14.60 -9.22
CA ASP A 216 -7.50 15.16 -10.08
C ASP A 216 -6.95 15.48 -11.48
N ARG A 217 -5.74 16.05 -11.58
CA ARG A 217 -5.13 16.39 -12.88
C ARG A 217 -4.85 15.19 -13.76
N ILE A 218 -4.44 14.06 -13.17
CA ILE A 218 -4.25 12.82 -13.92
C ILE A 218 -5.56 12.06 -14.17
N GLY A 219 -6.68 12.52 -13.60
CA GLY A 219 -7.98 11.88 -13.73
C GLY A 219 -8.09 10.56 -12.98
N TYR A 220 -7.35 10.37 -11.88
CA TYR A 220 -7.37 9.15 -11.09
C TYR A 220 -8.78 8.82 -10.57
N GLN A 221 -9.28 7.63 -10.88
CA GLN A 221 -10.60 7.13 -10.47
C GLN A 221 -10.50 5.83 -9.66
N GLY A 222 -9.28 5.36 -9.40
CA GLY A 222 -9.06 4.14 -8.60
C GLY A 222 -9.42 4.32 -7.13
N PRO A 223 -9.41 3.22 -6.37
CA PRO A 223 -9.69 3.25 -4.94
C PRO A 223 -8.58 3.96 -4.16
N MET A 224 -8.96 4.55 -3.02
CA MET A 224 -8.04 5.13 -2.04
C MET A 224 -8.21 4.37 -0.72
N SER A 225 -7.17 3.65 -0.31
CA SER A 225 -7.23 2.78 0.87
C SER A 225 -6.54 3.43 2.06
N VAL A 226 -7.21 3.48 3.19
CA VAL A 226 -6.60 3.90 4.45
C VAL A 226 -5.68 2.79 4.94
N GLU A 227 -4.39 3.10 5.08
CA GLU A 227 -3.43 2.26 5.78
C GLU A 227 -3.11 2.90 7.14
N PHE A 228 -3.72 2.32 8.18
CA PHE A 228 -3.63 2.88 9.52
C PHE A 228 -2.40 2.34 10.25
N GLU A 229 -1.34 3.12 10.33
CA GLU A 229 -0.08 2.75 10.98
C GLU A 229 0.33 3.72 12.11
N ALA A 230 -0.60 4.51 12.63
CA ALA A 230 -0.37 5.31 13.83
C ALA A 230 -0.34 4.42 15.08
N TYR A 231 0.57 3.44 15.12
CA TYR A 231 0.62 2.35 16.11
C TYR A 231 0.58 2.82 17.56
N ARG A 232 1.33 3.89 17.90
CA ARG A 232 1.32 4.41 19.28
C ARG A 232 -0.05 4.96 19.67
N TYR A 233 -0.75 5.57 18.74
CA TYR A 233 -2.12 6.06 18.97
C TYR A 233 -3.08 4.87 19.09
N TYR A 234 -2.94 3.91 18.20
CA TYR A 234 -3.72 2.67 18.20
C TYR A 234 -3.66 1.96 19.55
N GLU A 235 -2.46 1.68 20.03
CA GLU A 235 -2.27 0.96 21.28
C GLU A 235 -2.67 1.78 22.53
N GLN A 236 -2.19 3.05 22.62
CA GLN A 236 -2.28 3.82 23.85
C GLN A 236 -3.58 4.60 24.02
N VAL A 237 -4.24 4.95 22.91
CA VAL A 237 -5.45 5.76 22.93
C VAL A 237 -6.68 4.94 22.55
N LEU A 238 -6.59 4.13 21.52
CA LEU A 238 -7.69 3.30 21.03
C LEU A 238 -7.74 1.91 21.70
N GLY A 239 -6.71 1.55 22.50
CA GLY A 239 -6.68 0.29 23.24
C GLY A 239 -6.58 -0.96 22.37
N GLY A 240 -6.02 -0.82 21.14
CA GLY A 240 -5.92 -1.93 20.19
C GLY A 240 -7.27 -2.28 19.54
N ASP A 241 -8.21 -1.35 19.44
CA ASP A 241 -9.49 -1.57 18.77
C ASP A 241 -9.44 -1.16 17.28
N PRO A 242 -9.36 -2.13 16.34
CA PRO A 242 -9.24 -1.82 14.92
C PRO A 242 -10.52 -1.17 14.36
N ILE A 243 -11.69 -1.42 14.95
CA ILE A 243 -12.94 -0.78 14.51
C ILE A 243 -12.95 0.69 14.94
N ALA A 244 -12.44 1.00 16.13
CA ALA A 244 -12.27 2.38 16.57
C ALA A 244 -11.27 3.13 15.67
N ALA A 245 -10.17 2.47 15.29
CA ALA A 245 -9.18 3.02 14.35
C ALA A 245 -9.81 3.30 12.97
N ALA A 246 -10.56 2.36 12.44
CA ALA A 246 -11.24 2.52 11.15
C ALA A 246 -12.26 3.69 11.18
N ARG A 247 -13.09 3.79 12.22
CA ARG A 247 -14.05 4.90 12.37
C ARG A 247 -13.39 6.25 12.50
N LEU A 248 -12.30 6.32 13.27
CA LEU A 248 -11.53 7.55 13.44
C LEU A 248 -10.92 8.00 12.10
N ALA A 249 -10.24 7.10 11.41
CA ALA A 249 -9.62 7.36 10.11
C ALA A 249 -10.66 7.76 9.06
N ARG A 250 -11.85 7.13 9.04
CA ARG A 250 -12.92 7.51 8.11
C ARG A 250 -13.36 8.96 8.31
N GLY A 251 -13.44 9.41 9.56
CA GLY A 251 -13.72 10.81 9.87
C GLY A 251 -12.64 11.77 9.36
N GLN A 252 -11.37 11.36 9.43
CA GLN A 252 -10.25 12.15 8.90
C GLN A 252 -10.26 12.19 7.36
N VAL A 253 -10.55 11.06 6.70
CA VAL A 253 -10.73 11.01 5.25
C VAL A 253 -11.86 11.96 4.82
N ALA A 254 -13.00 11.95 5.50
CA ALA A 254 -14.10 12.84 5.19
C ALA A 254 -13.68 14.33 5.28
N ALA A 255 -12.94 14.67 6.34
CA ALA A 255 -12.42 16.02 6.51
C ALA A 255 -11.40 16.39 5.42
N LEU A 256 -10.52 15.46 5.04
CA LEU A 256 -9.50 15.64 4.01
C LEU A 256 -10.13 15.87 2.63
N LEU A 257 -11.17 15.12 2.30
CA LEU A 257 -11.88 15.19 1.02
C LEU A 257 -12.97 16.27 0.98
N GLY A 258 -13.22 16.98 2.09
CA GLY A 258 -14.27 17.98 2.18
C GLY A 258 -15.69 17.40 2.11
N GLU A 259 -15.87 16.15 2.52
CA GLU A 259 -17.18 15.51 2.59
C GLU A 259 -18.02 16.14 3.72
N PRO A 260 -19.33 16.24 3.57
CA PRO A 260 -20.18 16.68 4.66
C PRO A 260 -20.14 15.65 5.80
N SER A 261 -19.97 16.17 7.01
CA SER A 261 -19.97 15.38 8.26
C SER A 261 -21.36 14.80 8.60
#